data_2417fff1afc895207c975a2c3e54a483
#
_entry.id   2417fff1afc895207c975a2c3e54a483
#
_cell.length_a   1.000
_cell.length_b   1.000
_cell.length_c   1.000
_cell.angle_alpha   90.00
_cell.angle_beta   90.00
_cell.angle_gamma   90.00
#
_symmetry.space_group_name_H-M   'P 1'
#
loop_
_entity.id
_entity.type
_entity.pdbx_description
1 polymer ?
#
loop_
_entity_poly.entity_id
_entity_poly.type
_entity_poly.pdbx_seq_one_letter_code
_entity_poly.pdbx_strand_id
1 'polypeptide(L)'
;MSSFDIYAYLNEPKVLQASVPLVGSRRLQLRGVARVSTPPQIEVTLPPDQFVGNEIDRSEKCLLYLDVVGATITLITAIDAIDNSNILQLTNLESVSHEQKREFFRIDAQMAVDAHKLPLPQEDGTCSGVSINISGNGILVSLPEPMTVDQKMKLRINLPDPVPRDIECIGRVVRSDKRKQGRYRVAFNFTTIGEEDQDQIVSFCLAQQRKHIRLGVQVLGPT
;
A
#
# COMPACT_ATOMS: atom_id res chain seq x y z
N MET A 1 -13.44 -26.38 -1.23
CA MET A 1 -12.39 -25.34 -1.16
C MET A 1 -11.43 -25.76 -0.04
N SER A 2 -10.18 -26.11 -0.34
CA SER A 2 -9.20 -26.40 0.70
C SER A 2 -8.93 -25.12 1.48
N SER A 3 -9.14 -25.16 2.79
CA SER A 3 -8.80 -24.02 3.66
C SER A 3 -7.29 -23.78 3.54
N PHE A 4 -6.87 -22.56 3.20
CA PHE A 4 -5.46 -22.20 3.16
C PHE A 4 -4.88 -22.33 4.57
N ASP A 5 -3.86 -23.17 4.71
CA ASP A 5 -3.17 -23.36 5.98
C ASP A 5 -2.14 -22.23 6.18
N ILE A 6 -2.54 -21.21 6.92
CA ILE A 6 -1.71 -20.05 7.22
C ILE A 6 -0.47 -20.41 8.04
N TYR A 7 -0.57 -21.40 8.91
CA TYR A 7 0.54 -21.80 9.77
C TYR A 7 1.62 -22.56 8.98
N ALA A 8 1.20 -23.42 8.05
CA ALA A 8 2.13 -24.04 7.11
C ALA A 8 2.84 -22.99 6.23
N TYR A 9 2.12 -21.94 5.80
CA TYR A 9 2.70 -20.84 5.02
C TYR A 9 3.72 -20.00 5.81
N LEU A 10 3.49 -19.78 7.11
CA LEU A 10 4.34 -18.99 8.01
C LEU A 10 5.42 -19.83 8.72
N ASN A 11 5.58 -21.12 8.41
CA ASN A 11 6.72 -21.92 8.87
C ASN A 11 8.06 -21.33 8.43
N GLU A 12 8.08 -20.68 7.26
CA GLU A 12 9.18 -19.83 6.83
C GLU A 12 8.87 -18.37 7.09
N PRO A 13 9.87 -17.54 7.45
CA PRO A 13 9.67 -16.10 7.61
C PRO A 13 9.09 -15.45 6.35
N LYS A 14 8.00 -14.72 6.49
CA LYS A 14 7.32 -14.02 5.39
C LYS A 14 7.20 -12.53 5.69
N VAL A 15 7.46 -11.71 4.69
CA VAL A 15 7.22 -10.27 4.78
C VAL A 15 5.72 -10.00 4.71
N LEU A 16 5.23 -9.17 5.62
CA LEU A 16 3.84 -8.76 5.68
C LEU A 16 3.70 -7.28 6.03
N GLN A 17 2.49 -6.77 5.91
CA GLN A 17 2.11 -5.46 6.43
C GLN A 17 1.34 -5.63 7.74
N ALA A 18 1.80 -4.99 8.81
CA ALA A 18 1.14 -4.96 10.11
C ALA A 18 0.44 -3.62 10.31
N SER A 19 -0.80 -3.66 10.78
CA SER A 19 -1.57 -2.51 11.26
C SER A 19 -1.64 -2.58 12.77
N VAL A 20 -0.69 -1.91 13.43
CA VAL A 20 -0.51 -1.95 14.88
C VAL A 20 -1.38 -0.87 15.53
N PRO A 21 -2.21 -1.21 16.52
CA PRO A 21 -3.03 -0.23 17.22
C PRO A 21 -2.17 0.61 18.17
N LEU A 22 -2.43 1.92 18.19
CA LEU A 22 -1.78 2.86 19.11
C LEU A 22 -2.81 3.48 20.05
N VAL A 23 -2.38 3.88 21.22
CA VAL A 23 -3.20 4.62 22.19
C VAL A 23 -3.84 5.83 21.51
N GLY A 24 -5.13 6.07 21.78
CA GLY A 24 -5.92 7.14 21.16
C GLY A 24 -6.50 6.79 19.79
N SER A 25 -6.85 5.52 19.58
CA SER A 25 -7.55 5.02 18.37
C SER A 25 -6.80 5.30 17.05
N ARG A 26 -5.50 5.46 17.10
CA ARG A 26 -4.60 5.58 15.94
C ARG A 26 -4.09 4.20 15.55
N ARG A 27 -3.68 4.03 14.31
CA ARG A 27 -3.03 2.81 13.83
C ARG A 27 -1.76 3.15 13.06
N LEU A 28 -0.72 2.39 13.32
CA LEU A 28 0.56 2.50 12.63
C LEU A 28 0.67 1.36 11.60
N GLN A 29 0.97 1.70 10.35
CA GLN A 29 1.18 0.73 9.27
C GLN A 29 2.67 0.50 9.11
N LEU A 30 3.13 -0.72 9.37
CA LEU A 30 4.53 -1.10 9.28
C LEU A 30 4.69 -2.36 8.44
N ARG A 31 5.80 -2.49 7.73
CA ARG A 31 6.23 -3.76 7.18
C ARG A 31 7.02 -4.51 8.24
N GLY A 32 6.76 -5.81 8.36
CA GLY A 32 7.45 -6.68 9.27
C GLY A 32 7.68 -8.06 8.67
N VAL A 33 8.38 -8.89 9.41
CA VAL A 33 8.60 -10.30 9.08
C VAL A 33 7.87 -11.14 10.10
N ALA A 34 6.96 -12.00 9.63
CA ALA A 34 6.23 -12.92 10.48
C ALA A 34 6.72 -14.33 10.32
N ARG A 35 6.72 -15.08 11.41
CA ARG A 35 6.88 -16.52 11.45
C ARG A 35 5.92 -17.13 12.49
N VAL A 36 5.56 -18.37 12.31
CA VAL A 36 4.83 -19.11 13.33
C VAL A 36 5.82 -19.56 14.40
N SER A 37 5.46 -19.45 15.68
CA SER A 37 6.22 -20.07 16.80
C SER A 37 5.60 -21.39 17.17
N THR A 38 4.38 -21.41 17.67
CA THR A 38 3.55 -22.59 17.95
C THR A 38 2.10 -22.21 17.70
N PRO A 39 1.40 -22.81 16.74
CA PRO A 39 0.02 -22.43 16.45
C PRO A 39 -0.86 -22.40 17.73
N PRO A 40 -1.68 -21.36 17.95
CA PRO A 40 -1.99 -20.25 17.03
C PRO A 40 -1.08 -19.00 17.12
N GLN A 41 0.09 -19.13 17.74
CA GLN A 41 1.01 -18.02 18.01
C GLN A 41 1.88 -17.67 16.80
N ILE A 42 2.01 -16.36 16.56
CA ILE A 42 2.78 -15.76 15.47
C ILE A 42 3.71 -14.71 16.06
N GLU A 43 4.97 -14.76 15.70
CA GLU A 43 5.95 -13.73 16.02
C GLU A 43 6.11 -12.80 14.82
N VAL A 44 6.06 -11.48 15.08
CA VAL A 44 6.26 -10.45 14.04
C VAL A 44 7.38 -9.53 14.46
N THR A 45 8.47 -9.52 13.69
CA THR A 45 9.58 -8.58 13.84
C THR A 45 9.30 -7.33 13.02
N LEU A 46 9.29 -6.16 13.65
CA LEU A 46 9.08 -4.85 13.04
C LEU A 46 10.40 -4.06 12.98
N PRO A 47 10.51 -3.03 12.09
CA PRO A 47 11.69 -2.16 12.05
C PRO A 47 11.87 -1.42 13.38
N PRO A 48 13.04 -1.50 14.03
CA PRO A 48 13.24 -0.96 15.39
C PRO A 48 13.16 0.58 15.46
N ASP A 49 13.53 1.26 14.39
CA ASP A 49 13.54 2.72 14.25
C ASP A 49 12.15 3.35 14.03
N GLN A 50 11.15 2.53 13.69
CA GLN A 50 9.78 2.97 13.39
C GLN A 50 8.77 2.48 14.42
N PHE A 51 9.24 1.78 15.45
CA PHE A 51 8.40 1.08 16.41
C PHE A 51 8.58 1.65 17.82
N VAL A 52 7.52 2.20 18.39
CA VAL A 52 7.49 2.74 19.76
C VAL A 52 6.58 1.86 20.61
N GLY A 53 7.16 0.84 21.24
CA GLY A 53 6.41 -0.18 22.00
C GLY A 53 5.51 0.35 23.11
N ASN A 54 5.87 1.49 23.72
CA ASN A 54 5.11 2.11 24.80
C ASN A 54 3.81 2.81 24.34
N GLU A 55 3.66 3.07 23.04
CA GLU A 55 2.45 3.69 22.49
C GLU A 55 1.43 2.66 21.97
N ILE A 56 1.72 1.38 22.07
CA ILE A 56 0.83 0.32 21.56
C ILE A 56 -0.34 0.10 22.52
N ASP A 57 -1.54 0.10 21.96
CA ASP A 57 -2.75 -0.30 22.67
C ASP A 57 -2.93 -1.82 22.57
N ARG A 58 -2.54 -2.54 23.63
CA ARG A 58 -2.65 -4.00 23.68
C ARG A 58 -4.07 -4.52 23.84
N SER A 59 -5.03 -3.65 24.18
CA SER A 59 -6.44 -4.04 24.29
C SER A 59 -7.12 -4.15 22.93
N GLU A 60 -6.53 -3.52 21.92
CA GLU A 60 -7.01 -3.52 20.55
C GLU A 60 -6.32 -4.62 19.70
N LYS A 61 -7.02 -5.08 18.66
CA LYS A 61 -6.52 -6.12 17.77
C LYS A 61 -5.47 -5.57 16.78
N CYS A 62 -4.38 -6.32 16.61
CA CYS A 62 -3.43 -6.08 15.53
C CYS A 62 -3.90 -6.81 14.27
N LEU A 63 -3.79 -6.16 13.10
CA LEU A 63 -4.15 -6.75 11.82
C LEU A 63 -2.88 -7.01 11.00
N LEU A 64 -2.74 -8.23 10.50
CA LEU A 64 -1.64 -8.62 9.63
C LEU A 64 -2.19 -8.89 8.22
N TYR A 65 -1.57 -8.30 7.21
CA TYR A 65 -1.96 -8.48 5.82
C TYR A 65 -0.84 -9.22 5.08
N LEU A 66 -1.19 -10.37 4.53
CA LEU A 66 -0.30 -11.22 3.74
C LEU A 66 -0.84 -11.35 2.32
N ASP A 67 0.01 -11.07 1.35
CA ASP A 67 -0.31 -11.34 -0.04
C ASP A 67 0.19 -12.74 -0.41
N VAL A 68 -0.74 -13.60 -0.79
CA VAL A 68 -0.47 -14.95 -1.29
C VAL A 68 -0.93 -15.03 -2.75
N VAL A 69 -0.54 -16.09 -3.46
CA VAL A 69 -0.96 -16.27 -4.85
C VAL A 69 -2.49 -16.29 -4.96
N GLY A 70 -3.06 -15.31 -5.64
CA GLY A 70 -4.50 -15.19 -5.89
C GLY A 70 -5.35 -14.65 -4.75
N ALA A 71 -4.77 -14.32 -3.58
CA ALA A 71 -5.53 -13.80 -2.45
C ALA A 71 -4.71 -12.87 -1.55
N THR A 72 -5.39 -12.03 -0.79
CA THR A 72 -4.82 -11.34 0.38
C THR A 72 -5.46 -11.93 1.62
N ILE A 73 -4.63 -12.39 2.57
CA ILE A 73 -5.10 -12.91 3.85
C ILE A 73 -4.95 -11.83 4.90
N THR A 74 -6.03 -11.56 5.64
CA THR A 74 -6.01 -10.71 6.82
C THR A 74 -6.08 -11.60 8.05
N LEU A 75 -5.04 -11.54 8.90
CA LEU A 75 -5.10 -12.16 10.23
C LEU A 75 -5.51 -11.10 11.25
N ILE A 76 -6.50 -11.43 12.04
CA ILE A 76 -6.95 -10.63 13.17
C ILE A 76 -6.34 -11.25 14.42
N THR A 77 -5.42 -10.52 15.07
CA THR A 77 -4.61 -11.08 16.15
C THR A 77 -4.74 -10.29 17.45
N ALA A 78 -4.60 -10.96 18.58
CA ALA A 78 -4.38 -10.33 19.89
C ALA A 78 -2.87 -10.11 20.11
N ILE A 79 -2.50 -9.06 20.84
CA ILE A 79 -1.12 -8.78 21.20
C ILE A 79 -0.86 -9.36 22.60
N ASP A 80 -0.10 -10.46 22.68
CA ASP A 80 0.20 -11.14 23.93
C ASP A 80 1.38 -10.47 24.65
N ALA A 81 2.46 -10.23 23.91
CA ALA A 81 3.68 -9.61 24.45
C ALA A 81 4.41 -8.76 23.41
N ILE A 82 5.30 -7.93 23.89
CA ILE A 82 6.24 -7.15 23.07
C ILE A 82 7.64 -7.42 23.63
N ASP A 83 8.48 -8.09 22.84
CA ASP A 83 9.83 -8.43 23.22
C ASP A 83 10.85 -7.53 22.53
N ASN A 84 11.96 -7.23 23.18
CA ASN A 84 13.09 -6.49 22.63
C ASN A 84 12.71 -5.21 21.88
N SER A 85 11.63 -4.56 22.26
CA SER A 85 11.11 -3.30 21.70
C SER A 85 10.62 -3.34 20.25
N ASN A 86 10.80 -4.44 19.51
CA ASN A 86 10.39 -4.52 18.11
C ASN A 86 9.80 -5.88 17.66
N ILE A 87 9.65 -6.82 18.60
CA ILE A 87 9.05 -8.13 18.32
C ILE A 87 7.68 -8.20 18.99
N LEU A 88 6.64 -8.45 18.18
CA LEU A 88 5.29 -8.69 18.68
C LEU A 88 5.04 -10.19 18.74
N GLN A 89 4.64 -10.66 19.93
CA GLN A 89 4.06 -11.99 20.11
C GLN A 89 2.55 -11.86 19.99
N LEU A 90 1.97 -12.56 19.02
CA LEU A 90 0.57 -12.42 18.64
C LEU A 90 -0.12 -13.78 18.64
N THR A 91 -1.36 -13.82 19.13
CA THR A 91 -2.25 -14.97 18.96
C THR A 91 -3.22 -14.70 17.83
N ASN A 92 -3.24 -15.57 16.81
CA ASN A 92 -4.21 -15.48 15.72
C ASN A 92 -5.60 -15.88 16.22
N LEU A 93 -6.55 -14.95 16.12
CA LEU A 93 -7.95 -15.15 16.52
C LEU A 93 -8.81 -15.56 15.33
N GLU A 94 -8.55 -14.95 14.16
CA GLU A 94 -9.35 -15.15 12.96
C GLU A 94 -8.49 -14.90 11.72
N SER A 95 -8.76 -15.68 10.67
CA SER A 95 -8.12 -15.53 9.37
C SER A 95 -9.19 -15.31 8.30
N VAL A 96 -9.13 -14.15 7.62
CA VAL A 96 -10.07 -13.80 6.55
C VAL A 96 -9.33 -13.76 5.23
N SER A 97 -9.73 -14.61 4.30
CA SER A 97 -9.19 -14.61 2.94
C SER A 97 -10.03 -13.70 2.05
N HIS A 98 -9.36 -12.80 1.34
CA HIS A 98 -9.98 -11.93 0.34
C HIS A 98 -9.44 -12.28 -1.02
N GLU A 99 -10.31 -12.48 -2.00
CA GLU A 99 -9.89 -12.59 -3.40
C GLU A 99 -9.00 -11.41 -3.80
N GLN A 100 -7.89 -11.68 -4.49
CA GLN A 100 -7.06 -10.63 -5.06
C GLN A 100 -7.80 -9.96 -6.21
N LYS A 101 -8.53 -8.88 -5.89
CA LYS A 101 -9.28 -8.09 -6.87
C LYS A 101 -8.40 -7.14 -7.69
N ARG A 102 -7.09 -7.04 -7.34
CA ARG A 102 -6.17 -6.13 -8.02
C ARG A 102 -5.40 -6.88 -9.08
N GLU A 103 -5.62 -6.49 -10.31
CA GLU A 103 -4.88 -7.00 -11.47
C GLU A 103 -3.41 -6.54 -11.45
N PHE A 104 -3.16 -5.29 -11.00
CA PHE A 104 -1.84 -4.70 -10.95
C PHE A 104 -1.38 -4.43 -9.53
N PHE A 105 -0.09 -4.63 -9.30
CA PHE A 105 0.57 -4.27 -8.06
C PHE A 105 0.62 -2.74 -7.89
N ARG A 106 0.50 -2.26 -6.66
CA ARG A 106 0.60 -0.83 -6.32
C ARG A 106 1.88 -0.56 -5.56
N ILE A 107 2.53 0.55 -5.91
CA ILE A 107 3.70 1.03 -5.19
C ILE A 107 3.48 2.46 -4.71
N ASP A 108 4.03 2.78 -3.54
CA ASP A 108 4.11 4.15 -3.07
C ASP A 108 5.20 4.86 -3.87
N ALA A 109 4.81 5.96 -4.54
CA ALA A 109 5.71 6.76 -5.34
C ALA A 109 5.23 8.22 -5.38
N GLN A 110 6.15 9.16 -5.22
CA GLN A 110 5.89 10.58 -5.30
C GLN A 110 6.34 11.11 -6.66
N MET A 111 5.38 11.51 -7.49
CA MET A 111 5.57 12.03 -8.83
C MET A 111 4.66 13.22 -9.05
N ALA A 112 5.10 14.18 -9.86
CA ALA A 112 4.23 15.28 -10.29
C ALA A 112 3.10 14.73 -11.17
N VAL A 113 1.88 15.21 -10.92
CA VAL A 113 0.68 14.84 -11.67
C VAL A 113 -0.14 16.08 -11.94
N ASP A 114 -0.45 16.33 -13.20
CA ASP A 114 -1.39 17.34 -13.64
C ASP A 114 -2.69 16.69 -14.08
N ALA A 115 -3.80 17.17 -13.55
CA ALA A 115 -5.14 16.70 -13.88
C ALA A 115 -5.93 17.85 -14.55
N HIS A 116 -6.32 17.63 -15.79
CA HIS A 116 -7.04 18.60 -16.61
C HIS A 116 -8.50 18.19 -16.76
N LYS A 117 -9.42 19.13 -16.53
CA LYS A 117 -10.86 18.87 -16.75
C LYS A 117 -11.15 18.70 -18.24
N LEU A 118 -12.09 17.82 -18.57
CA LEU A 118 -12.58 17.64 -19.93
C LEU A 118 -13.92 18.33 -20.12
N PRO A 119 -14.25 18.88 -21.33
CA PRO A 119 -13.42 18.89 -22.56
C PRO A 119 -12.31 19.94 -22.51
N LEU A 120 -11.22 19.67 -23.24
CA LEU A 120 -10.12 20.61 -23.46
C LEU A 120 -10.43 21.61 -24.60
N PRO A 121 -9.85 22.85 -24.63
CA PRO A 121 -9.03 23.47 -23.60
C PRO A 121 -9.85 24.31 -22.61
N GLN A 122 -9.58 24.20 -21.31
CA GLN A 122 -10.03 25.16 -20.33
C GLN A 122 -8.76 25.73 -19.67
N GLU A 123 -8.48 27.03 -19.89
CA GLU A 123 -7.28 27.69 -19.39
C GLU A 123 -7.14 27.61 -17.86
N ASP A 124 -8.26 27.51 -17.14
CA ASP A 124 -8.31 27.43 -15.67
C ASP A 124 -8.62 26.04 -15.10
N GLY A 125 -8.56 24.99 -15.93
CA GLY A 125 -9.02 23.63 -15.54
C GLY A 125 -7.93 22.68 -15.07
N THR A 126 -6.68 23.14 -14.86
CA THR A 126 -5.58 22.27 -14.43
C THR A 126 -5.43 22.27 -12.92
N CYS A 127 -5.38 21.08 -12.34
CA CYS A 127 -5.13 20.88 -10.93
C CYS A 127 -3.87 20.03 -10.75
N SER A 128 -2.79 20.64 -10.25
CA SER A 128 -1.50 19.97 -10.05
C SER A 128 -1.38 19.37 -8.67
N GLY A 129 -0.77 18.21 -8.58
CA GLY A 129 -0.55 17.50 -7.34
C GLY A 129 0.63 16.54 -7.36
N VAL A 130 0.70 15.73 -6.31
CA VAL A 130 1.75 14.72 -6.15
C VAL A 130 1.10 13.37 -5.92
N SER A 131 1.58 12.34 -6.62
CA SER A 131 1.10 10.99 -6.41
C SER A 131 1.44 10.48 -5.01
N ILE A 132 0.60 9.60 -4.50
CA ILE A 132 0.82 8.84 -3.25
C ILE A 132 1.21 7.42 -3.60
N ASN A 133 0.48 6.81 -4.53
CA ASN A 133 0.80 5.49 -5.10
C ASN A 133 0.29 5.38 -6.53
N ILE A 134 0.86 4.42 -7.26
CA ILE A 134 0.51 4.13 -8.66
C ILE A 134 0.48 2.62 -8.91
N SER A 135 -0.28 2.22 -9.91
CA SER A 135 -0.36 0.85 -10.47
C SER A 135 -0.62 0.92 -11.97
N GLY A 136 -0.54 -0.21 -12.68
CA GLY A 136 -0.81 -0.28 -14.12
C GLY A 136 -2.19 0.19 -14.56
N ASN A 137 -3.19 0.27 -13.65
CA ASN A 137 -4.55 0.67 -13.98
C ASN A 137 -5.06 1.90 -13.19
N GLY A 138 -4.21 2.59 -12.41
CA GLY A 138 -4.68 3.75 -11.66
C GLY A 138 -3.65 4.38 -10.74
N ILE A 139 -4.00 5.56 -10.25
CA ILE A 139 -3.12 6.39 -9.42
C ILE A 139 -3.91 7.06 -8.29
N LEU A 140 -3.30 7.19 -7.13
CA LEU A 140 -3.79 7.99 -6.01
C LEU A 140 -2.96 9.27 -5.91
N VAL A 141 -3.61 10.42 -5.96
CA VAL A 141 -2.95 11.74 -6.01
C VAL A 141 -3.43 12.61 -4.85
N SER A 142 -2.52 13.39 -4.28
CA SER A 142 -2.84 14.47 -3.35
C SER A 142 -3.04 15.76 -4.13
N LEU A 143 -4.28 16.26 -4.19
CA LEU A 143 -4.67 17.47 -4.90
C LEU A 143 -5.10 18.60 -3.93
N PRO A 144 -5.01 19.88 -4.32
CA PRO A 144 -5.49 20.99 -3.52
C PRO A 144 -7.04 21.09 -3.51
N GLU A 145 -7.71 20.53 -4.52
CA GLU A 145 -9.16 20.62 -4.72
C GLU A 145 -9.82 19.26 -4.72
N PRO A 146 -11.12 19.18 -4.32
CA PRO A 146 -11.90 17.95 -4.47
C PRO A 146 -12.25 17.72 -5.94
N MET A 147 -12.38 16.44 -6.30
CA MET A 147 -12.89 16.02 -7.60
C MET A 147 -14.21 15.27 -7.43
N THR A 148 -15.10 15.42 -8.39
CA THR A 148 -16.38 14.69 -8.40
C THR A 148 -16.14 13.25 -8.80
N VAL A 149 -16.73 12.29 -8.08
CA VAL A 149 -16.69 10.87 -8.45
C VAL A 149 -17.30 10.67 -9.83
N ASP A 150 -16.74 9.74 -10.60
CA ASP A 150 -17.03 9.46 -12.02
C ASP A 150 -16.63 10.55 -13.02
N GLN A 151 -16.12 11.68 -12.57
CA GLN A 151 -15.55 12.70 -13.46
C GLN A 151 -14.35 12.13 -14.24
N LYS A 152 -14.30 12.36 -15.53
CA LYS A 152 -13.14 12.05 -16.38
C LYS A 152 -12.22 13.24 -16.46
N MET A 153 -10.91 12.97 -16.32
CA MET A 153 -9.83 13.94 -16.35
C MET A 153 -8.74 13.46 -17.30
N LYS A 154 -8.13 14.37 -18.06
CA LYS A 154 -6.86 14.07 -18.72
C LYS A 154 -5.76 14.19 -17.66
N LEU A 155 -4.99 13.14 -17.46
CA LEU A 155 -3.87 13.09 -16.53
C LEU A 155 -2.56 13.14 -17.30
N ARG A 156 -1.61 13.93 -16.79
CA ARG A 156 -0.20 13.93 -17.18
C ARG A 156 0.62 13.54 -15.96
N ILE A 157 1.33 12.43 -16.05
CA ILE A 157 2.09 11.84 -14.95
C ILE A 157 3.56 11.87 -15.33
N ASN A 158 4.40 12.55 -14.54
CA ASN A 158 5.83 12.58 -14.78
C ASN A 158 6.48 11.35 -14.13
N LEU A 159 6.81 10.35 -14.95
CA LEU A 159 7.45 9.11 -14.51
C LEU A 159 8.98 9.30 -14.44
N PRO A 160 9.64 9.13 -13.25
CA PRO A 160 11.04 9.54 -13.08
C PRO A 160 12.08 8.54 -13.58
N ASP A 161 11.77 7.25 -13.65
CA ASP A 161 12.74 6.16 -13.88
C ASP A 161 12.25 5.14 -14.93
N PRO A 162 13.11 4.47 -15.69
CA PRO A 162 14.57 4.64 -15.85
C PRO A 162 14.93 5.83 -16.75
N VAL A 163 14.00 6.33 -17.55
CA VAL A 163 14.12 7.52 -18.38
C VAL A 163 12.93 8.42 -18.05
N PRO A 164 13.17 9.68 -17.61
CA PRO A 164 12.08 10.61 -17.32
C PRO A 164 11.17 10.76 -18.53
N ARG A 165 9.87 10.56 -18.33
CA ARG A 165 8.88 10.64 -19.41
C ARG A 165 7.52 11.06 -18.85
N ASP A 166 6.79 11.80 -19.63
CA ASP A 166 5.41 12.15 -19.34
C ASP A 166 4.47 11.09 -19.91
N ILE A 167 3.66 10.52 -19.06
CA ILE A 167 2.57 9.59 -19.42
C ILE A 167 1.29 10.40 -19.49
N GLU A 168 0.58 10.31 -20.62
CA GLU A 168 -0.73 10.92 -20.79
C GLU A 168 -1.84 9.87 -20.85
N CYS A 169 -2.87 10.04 -20.04
CA CYS A 169 -3.99 9.10 -20.02
C CYS A 169 -5.30 9.80 -19.62
N ILE A 170 -6.43 9.13 -19.81
CA ILE A 170 -7.71 9.55 -19.26
C ILE A 170 -7.97 8.74 -17.99
N GLY A 171 -8.11 9.43 -16.87
CA GLY A 171 -8.50 8.85 -15.58
C GLY A 171 -9.93 9.21 -15.22
N ARG A 172 -10.67 8.25 -14.68
CA ARG A 172 -11.97 8.46 -14.06
C ARG A 172 -11.79 8.52 -12.54
N VAL A 173 -12.34 9.53 -11.90
CA VAL A 173 -12.32 9.65 -10.44
C VAL A 173 -13.15 8.53 -9.80
N VAL A 174 -12.52 7.74 -8.95
CA VAL A 174 -13.15 6.64 -8.21
C VAL A 174 -13.51 7.08 -6.78
N ARG A 175 -12.69 7.96 -6.20
CA ARG A 175 -12.83 8.41 -4.83
C ARG A 175 -12.13 9.76 -4.63
N SER A 176 -12.72 10.63 -3.79
CA SER A 176 -12.14 11.92 -3.40
C SER A 176 -12.37 12.15 -1.91
N ASP A 177 -11.33 11.99 -1.10
CA ASP A 177 -11.40 12.07 0.37
C ASP A 177 -10.66 13.31 0.89
N LYS A 178 -11.35 14.14 1.68
CA LYS A 178 -10.72 15.29 2.36
C LYS A 178 -9.74 14.80 3.43
N ARG A 179 -8.57 15.44 3.48
CA ARG A 179 -7.54 15.19 4.47
C ARG A 179 -7.25 16.43 5.31
N LYS A 180 -6.44 16.27 6.36
CA LYS A 180 -5.92 17.40 7.13
C LYS A 180 -5.16 18.35 6.21
N GLN A 181 -5.06 19.62 6.58
CA GLN A 181 -4.35 20.68 5.82
C GLN A 181 -5.01 21.08 4.49
N GLY A 182 -6.32 20.84 4.31
CA GLY A 182 -7.05 21.31 3.14
C GLY A 182 -6.77 20.59 1.81
N ARG A 183 -6.03 19.48 1.84
CA ARG A 183 -5.77 18.67 0.65
C ARG A 183 -6.75 17.50 0.53
N TYR A 184 -6.86 16.97 -0.68
CA TYR A 184 -7.73 15.85 -1.02
C TYR A 184 -6.92 14.68 -1.57
N ARG A 185 -7.25 13.46 -1.16
CA ARG A 185 -6.75 12.24 -1.80
C ARG A 185 -7.74 11.81 -2.86
N VAL A 186 -7.36 11.93 -4.11
CA VAL A 186 -8.19 11.58 -5.25
C VAL A 186 -7.62 10.32 -5.91
N ALA A 187 -8.45 9.28 -6.01
CA ALA A 187 -8.09 8.06 -6.71
C ALA A 187 -8.65 8.09 -8.13
N PHE A 188 -7.79 7.86 -9.11
CA PHE A 188 -8.15 7.74 -10.51
C PHE A 188 -7.96 6.30 -10.98
N ASN A 189 -8.93 5.80 -11.74
CA ASN A 189 -8.78 4.59 -12.55
C ASN A 189 -8.53 5.01 -14.00
N PHE A 190 -7.49 4.48 -14.65
CA PHE A 190 -7.19 4.76 -16.04
C PHE A 190 -8.27 4.11 -16.93
N THR A 191 -8.97 4.91 -17.71
CA THR A 191 -10.01 4.43 -18.63
C THR A 191 -9.52 4.40 -20.08
N THR A 192 -8.51 5.22 -20.38
CA THR A 192 -7.84 5.24 -21.68
C THR A 192 -6.37 5.54 -21.43
N ILE A 193 -5.51 4.61 -21.75
CA ILE A 193 -4.06 4.70 -21.69
C ILE A 193 -3.47 3.90 -22.86
N GLY A 194 -2.38 4.38 -23.44
CA GLY A 194 -1.65 3.61 -24.46
C GLY A 194 -0.99 2.36 -23.86
N GLU A 195 -0.95 1.26 -24.59
CA GLU A 195 -0.34 0.01 -24.13
C GLU A 195 1.12 0.22 -23.70
N GLU A 196 1.90 0.95 -24.51
CA GLU A 196 3.29 1.28 -24.20
C GLU A 196 3.42 2.08 -22.88
N ASP A 197 2.55 3.05 -22.66
CA ASP A 197 2.54 3.86 -21.45
C ASP A 197 2.14 3.04 -20.21
N GLN A 198 1.18 2.13 -20.37
CA GLN A 198 0.79 1.20 -19.31
C GLN A 198 1.94 0.25 -18.96
N ASP A 199 2.63 -0.31 -19.96
CA ASP A 199 3.80 -1.17 -19.76
C ASP A 199 4.95 -0.45 -19.06
N GLN A 200 5.16 0.84 -19.36
CA GLN A 200 6.15 1.66 -18.66
C GLN A 200 5.80 1.84 -17.17
N ILE A 201 4.53 2.11 -16.85
CA ILE A 201 4.07 2.20 -15.45
C ILE A 201 4.26 0.85 -14.74
N VAL A 202 3.89 -0.26 -15.37
CA VAL A 202 4.05 -1.60 -14.78
C VAL A 202 5.54 -1.91 -14.54
N SER A 203 6.40 -1.62 -15.51
CA SER A 203 7.85 -1.80 -15.42
C SER A 203 8.45 -0.96 -14.29
N PHE A 204 8.02 0.29 -14.15
CA PHE A 204 8.39 1.17 -13.05
C PHE A 204 7.97 0.58 -11.70
N CYS A 205 6.71 0.13 -11.57
CA CYS A 205 6.21 -0.50 -10.35
C CYS A 205 7.05 -1.72 -9.94
N LEU A 206 7.38 -2.59 -10.89
CA LEU A 206 8.21 -3.78 -10.64
C LEU A 206 9.66 -3.42 -10.27
N ALA A 207 10.24 -2.39 -10.88
CA ALA A 207 11.57 -1.92 -10.55
C ALA A 207 11.65 -1.35 -9.13
N GLN A 208 10.67 -0.53 -8.73
CA GLN A 208 10.58 0.01 -7.37
C GLN A 208 10.32 -1.08 -6.34
N GLN A 209 9.47 -2.06 -6.63
CA GLN A 209 9.26 -3.21 -5.76
C GLN A 209 10.56 -3.96 -5.50
N ARG A 210 11.36 -4.24 -6.55
CA ARG A 210 12.67 -4.89 -6.43
C ARG A 210 13.65 -4.08 -5.58
N LYS A 211 13.67 -2.74 -5.73
CA LYS A 211 14.48 -1.86 -4.86
C LYS A 211 14.06 -2.00 -3.39
N HIS A 212 12.76 -1.98 -3.10
CA HIS A 212 12.24 -2.13 -1.73
C HIS A 212 12.57 -3.50 -1.12
N ILE A 213 12.48 -4.59 -1.89
CA ILE A 213 12.83 -5.93 -1.42
C ILE A 213 14.33 -6.01 -1.10
N ARG A 214 15.20 -5.48 -1.96
CA ARG A 214 16.66 -5.46 -1.73
C ARG A 214 17.04 -4.67 -0.47
N LEU A 215 16.43 -3.51 -0.25
CA LEU A 215 16.64 -2.71 0.96
C LEU A 215 16.14 -3.45 2.21
N GLY A 216 14.98 -4.12 2.13
CA GLY A 216 14.45 -4.93 3.24
C GLY A 216 15.35 -6.12 3.59
N VAL A 217 15.98 -6.77 2.60
CA VAL A 217 16.92 -7.88 2.83
C VAL A 217 18.25 -7.38 3.45
N GLN A 218 18.72 -6.17 3.10
CA GLN A 218 19.93 -5.59 3.70
C GLN A 218 19.73 -5.19 5.18
N VAL A 219 18.52 -4.79 5.56
CA VAL A 219 18.17 -4.45 6.98
C VAL A 219 18.07 -5.71 7.83
N LEU A 220 17.76 -6.86 7.22
CA LEU A 220 17.63 -8.16 7.89
C LEU A 220 18.93 -8.97 7.89
N GLY A 221 20.11 -8.38 7.61
CA GLY A 221 21.46 -8.93 7.53
C GLY A 221 21.63 -10.45 7.74
N PRO A 222 22.63 -11.10 7.17
CA PRO A 222 22.84 -12.52 7.41
C PRO A 222 23.14 -12.75 8.90
N THR A 223 22.36 -13.62 9.53
CA THR A 223 22.67 -14.24 10.81
C THR A 223 23.89 -15.13 10.69
#